data_51794ce9572667fe0f5dcdda9edb5d2c
#
_entry.id   51794ce9572667fe0f5dcdda9edb5d2c
#
_cell.length_a   1.000
_cell.length_b   1.000
_cell.length_c   1.000
_cell.angle_alpha   90.00
_cell.angle_beta   90.00
_cell.angle_gamma   90.00
#
_symmetry.space_group_name_H-M   'P 1'
#
loop_
_entity.id
_entity.type
_entity.pdbx_description
1 polymer ?
#
loop_
_entity_poly.entity_id
_entity_poly.type
_entity_poly.pdbx_seq_one_letter_code
_entity_poly.pdbx_strand_id
1 'polypeptide(L)'
;MAVQDQTAVDVAIIGAGPAGLTAAYLLTKKGYSVTVIEKDERYVGGISRTVEVDGYRFDIGGHRFFSKSKDVVDLWNEILPNDFIQRPRMSRIYYEGKFYSYPLRAFEALFNLGIVRSTLCMASYVKAKAFPNKKVRSFQDWTVNQFGHKLFSIFFKTYTEKVWGMPCDEMSADWAA
;
A
#
# COMPACT_ATOMS: atom_id res chain seq x y z
N MET A 1 50.64 12.89 14.29
CA MET A 1 49.23 12.69 14.00
C MET A 1 49.11 11.30 13.43
N ALA A 2 48.65 10.32 14.21
CA ALA A 2 48.39 9.00 13.70
C ALA A 2 47.14 9.06 12.80
N VAL A 3 47.26 8.69 11.54
CA VAL A 3 46.15 8.46 10.62
C VAL A 3 45.38 7.29 11.26
N GLN A 4 44.18 7.54 11.76
CA GLN A 4 43.28 6.48 12.16
C GLN A 4 43.06 5.57 10.96
N ASP A 5 43.40 4.33 11.14
CA ASP A 5 43.20 3.23 10.21
C ASP A 5 41.71 3.25 9.81
N GLN A 6 41.43 3.66 8.57
CA GLN A 6 40.08 3.59 8.03
C GLN A 6 39.78 2.11 7.87
N THR A 7 39.00 1.57 8.82
CA THR A 7 38.54 0.19 8.72
C THR A 7 37.81 0.03 7.40
N ALA A 8 38.46 -0.58 6.44
CA ALA A 8 37.88 -0.94 5.17
C ALA A 8 36.68 -1.86 5.44
N VAL A 9 35.53 -1.54 4.87
CA VAL A 9 34.33 -2.39 4.93
C VAL A 9 34.08 -3.01 3.58
N ASP A 10 33.56 -4.24 3.57
CA ASP A 10 33.27 -4.92 2.30
C ASP A 10 32.11 -4.27 1.57
N VAL A 11 31.11 -3.75 2.31
CA VAL A 11 29.91 -3.15 1.72
C VAL A 11 29.48 -1.91 2.50
N ALA A 12 29.25 -0.82 1.78
CA ALA A 12 28.63 0.40 2.28
C ALA A 12 27.19 0.50 1.72
N ILE A 13 26.20 0.69 2.60
CA ILE A 13 24.79 0.81 2.24
C ILE A 13 24.32 2.23 2.56
N ILE A 14 23.70 2.90 1.61
CA ILE A 14 23.15 4.23 1.79
C ILE A 14 21.65 4.12 2.07
N GLY A 15 21.24 4.58 3.25
CA GLY A 15 19.88 4.57 3.76
C GLY A 15 19.57 3.40 4.69
N ALA A 16 19.13 3.72 5.91
CA ALA A 16 18.68 2.76 6.93
C ALA A 16 17.15 2.57 6.94
N GLY A 17 16.52 2.57 5.79
CA GLY A 17 15.15 2.11 5.62
C GLY A 17 15.06 0.58 5.58
N PRO A 18 13.84 0.00 5.46
CA PRO A 18 13.66 -1.46 5.46
C PRO A 18 14.54 -2.20 4.44
N ALA A 19 14.69 -1.65 3.25
CA ALA A 19 15.53 -2.25 2.20
C ALA A 19 17.01 -2.30 2.60
N GLY A 20 17.57 -1.15 3.05
CA GLY A 20 18.98 -1.08 3.45
C GLY A 20 19.28 -1.93 4.67
N LEU A 21 18.41 -1.91 5.68
CA LEU A 21 18.57 -2.73 6.90
C LEU A 21 18.45 -4.23 6.59
N THR A 22 17.54 -4.64 5.71
CA THR A 22 17.42 -6.04 5.26
C THR A 22 18.68 -6.48 4.52
N ALA A 23 19.20 -5.64 3.60
CA ALA A 23 20.43 -5.94 2.89
C ALA A 23 21.62 -6.07 3.87
N ALA A 24 21.76 -5.14 4.83
CA ALA A 24 22.81 -5.19 5.86
C ALA A 24 22.72 -6.49 6.68
N TYR A 25 21.52 -6.83 7.15
CA TYR A 25 21.29 -8.04 7.92
C TYR A 25 21.70 -9.31 7.15
N LEU A 26 21.24 -9.46 5.92
CA LEU A 26 21.54 -10.64 5.11
C LEU A 26 23.00 -10.73 4.71
N LEU A 27 23.67 -9.61 4.44
CA LEU A 27 25.11 -9.59 4.13
C LEU A 27 25.95 -9.92 5.37
N THR A 28 25.61 -9.37 6.51
CA THR A 28 26.29 -9.68 7.79
C THR A 28 26.15 -11.16 8.14
N LYS A 29 24.99 -11.80 7.91
CA LYS A 29 24.81 -13.25 8.06
C LYS A 29 25.72 -14.07 7.15
N LYS A 30 26.15 -13.51 6.02
CA LYS A 30 27.10 -14.14 5.09
C LYS A 30 28.57 -13.85 5.44
N GLY A 31 28.83 -13.12 6.52
CA GLY A 31 30.16 -12.81 7.00
C GLY A 31 30.79 -11.54 6.42
N TYR A 32 30.05 -10.73 5.65
CA TYR A 32 30.55 -9.45 5.16
C TYR A 32 30.56 -8.41 6.28
N SER A 33 31.58 -7.56 6.29
CA SER A 33 31.60 -6.32 7.08
C SER A 33 30.76 -5.25 6.37
N VAL A 34 29.75 -4.71 7.07
CA VAL A 34 28.78 -3.81 6.47
C VAL A 34 28.69 -2.51 7.25
N THR A 35 28.74 -1.38 6.56
CA THR A 35 28.42 -0.06 7.11
C THR A 35 27.15 0.48 6.47
N VAL A 36 26.20 0.94 7.30
CA VAL A 36 24.99 1.60 6.85
C VAL A 36 25.09 3.09 7.17
N ILE A 37 24.86 3.93 6.17
CA ILE A 37 24.90 5.40 6.27
C ILE A 37 23.47 5.92 6.13
N GLU A 38 22.98 6.59 7.17
CA GLU A 38 21.64 7.19 7.21
C GLU A 38 21.74 8.72 7.25
N LYS A 39 20.82 9.39 6.56
CA LYS A 39 20.76 10.84 6.51
C LYS A 39 20.12 11.44 7.77
N ASP A 40 19.14 10.73 8.35
CA ASP A 40 18.42 11.19 9.53
C ASP A 40 19.30 10.94 10.78
N GLU A 41 19.62 12.00 11.53
CA GLU A 41 20.48 11.93 12.70
C GLU A 41 19.81 11.26 13.92
N ARG A 42 18.50 11.14 13.93
CA ARG A 42 17.71 10.68 15.07
C ARG A 42 17.07 9.32 14.88
N TYR A 43 16.68 9.00 13.65
CA TYR A 43 15.84 7.85 13.37
C TYR A 43 16.39 6.98 12.26
N VAL A 44 16.29 5.68 12.45
CA VAL A 44 16.42 4.66 11.41
C VAL A 44 15.03 4.11 11.07
N GLY A 45 14.92 3.37 9.98
CA GLY A 45 13.66 2.73 9.56
C GLY A 45 12.96 3.41 8.39
N GLY A 46 13.43 4.58 7.94
CA GLY A 46 12.85 5.29 6.79
C GLY A 46 11.35 5.59 6.99
N ILE A 47 10.53 5.21 6.03
CA ILE A 47 9.06 5.39 6.12
C ILE A 47 8.37 4.47 7.11
N SER A 48 9.06 3.42 7.59
CA SER A 48 8.53 2.46 8.58
C SER A 48 8.89 2.82 10.02
N ARG A 49 9.49 3.99 10.22
CA ARG A 49 9.88 4.43 11.56
C ARG A 49 8.66 4.78 12.42
N THR A 50 8.80 4.50 13.70
CA THR A 50 7.89 5.00 14.74
C THR A 50 8.50 6.25 15.37
N VAL A 51 7.72 7.30 15.55
CA VAL A 51 8.13 8.51 16.28
C VAL A 51 7.44 8.55 17.65
N GLU A 52 8.11 9.16 18.61
CA GLU A 52 7.58 9.34 19.96
C GLU A 52 7.35 10.83 20.22
N VAL A 53 6.13 11.16 20.66
CA VAL A 53 5.73 12.51 21.03
C VAL A 53 4.96 12.44 22.35
N ASP A 54 5.44 13.13 23.39
CA ASP A 54 4.83 13.19 24.72
C ASP A 54 4.55 11.80 25.34
N GLY A 55 5.46 10.83 25.10
CA GLY A 55 5.32 9.45 25.58
C GLY A 55 4.40 8.57 24.74
N TYR A 56 3.78 9.09 23.71
CA TYR A 56 2.99 8.32 22.75
C TYR A 56 3.82 7.95 21.53
N ARG A 57 3.60 6.74 21.01
CA ARG A 57 4.30 6.20 19.84
C ARG A 57 3.37 6.17 18.65
N PHE A 58 3.84 6.76 17.53
CA PHE A 58 3.09 6.84 16.28
C PHE A 58 3.97 6.38 15.13
N ASP A 59 3.45 5.50 14.31
CA ASP A 59 4.04 5.22 13.00
C ASP A 59 3.75 6.37 12.04
N ILE A 60 4.72 6.69 11.16
CA ILE A 60 4.58 7.78 10.17
C ILE A 60 3.61 7.40 9.04
N GLY A 61 2.68 6.57 9.25
CA GLY A 61 1.70 6.13 8.29
C GLY A 61 1.06 4.83 8.71
N GLY A 62 0.13 4.34 7.92
CA GLY A 62 -0.55 3.08 8.17
C GLY A 62 0.34 1.90 7.84
N HIS A 63 1.31 1.57 8.65
CA HIS A 63 2.22 0.46 8.43
C HIS A 63 1.61 -0.84 8.94
N ARG A 64 1.25 -1.67 8.00
CA ARG A 64 0.84 -3.03 8.26
C ARG A 64 1.72 -3.97 7.45
N PHE A 65 2.36 -4.92 8.13
CA PHE A 65 3.10 -5.96 7.44
C PHE A 65 2.16 -6.80 6.59
N PHE A 66 2.47 -6.89 5.31
CA PHE A 66 1.82 -7.77 4.36
C PHE A 66 2.80 -8.16 3.25
N SER A 67 2.96 -9.45 3.01
CA SER A 67 3.72 -9.95 1.88
C SER A 67 3.09 -11.23 1.32
N LYS A 68 3.16 -11.40 -0.01
CA LYS A 68 2.83 -12.65 -0.70
C LYS A 68 4.07 -13.56 -0.82
N SER A 69 5.27 -13.02 -0.62
CA SER A 69 6.51 -13.77 -0.67
C SER A 69 6.76 -14.50 0.64
N LYS A 70 6.92 -15.81 0.55
CA LYS A 70 7.24 -16.66 1.71
C LYS A 70 8.59 -16.26 2.32
N ASP A 71 9.60 -15.99 1.50
CA ASP A 71 10.94 -15.61 1.97
C ASP A 71 10.91 -14.34 2.81
N VAL A 72 10.07 -13.35 2.42
CA VAL A 72 9.89 -12.12 3.19
C VAL A 72 9.19 -12.41 4.51
N VAL A 73 8.16 -13.25 4.51
CA VAL A 73 7.43 -13.62 5.75
C VAL A 73 8.36 -14.39 6.69
N ASP A 74 9.14 -15.33 6.19
CA ASP A 74 10.08 -16.13 6.98
C ASP A 74 11.18 -15.24 7.59
N LEU A 75 11.75 -14.30 6.82
CA LEU A 75 12.73 -13.34 7.31
C LEU A 75 12.17 -12.48 8.46
N TRP A 76 10.97 -11.97 8.34
CA TRP A 76 10.35 -11.18 9.38
C TRP A 76 10.05 -12.00 10.64
N ASN A 77 9.60 -13.24 10.49
CA ASN A 77 9.40 -14.16 11.60
C ASN A 77 10.71 -14.56 12.28
N GLU A 78 11.82 -14.62 11.53
CA GLU A 78 13.14 -14.86 12.08
C GLU A 78 13.60 -13.66 12.94
N ILE A 79 13.40 -12.43 12.45
CA ILE A 79 13.82 -11.21 13.15
C ILE A 79 12.91 -10.90 14.35
N LEU A 80 11.61 -11.12 14.22
CA LEU A 80 10.56 -10.77 15.19
C LEU A 80 9.63 -11.96 15.45
N PRO A 81 10.12 -13.02 16.12
CA PRO A 81 9.37 -14.28 16.22
C PRO A 81 8.05 -14.18 17.02
N ASN A 82 7.94 -13.23 17.96
CA ASN A 82 6.80 -13.10 18.87
C ASN A 82 6.14 -11.72 18.87
N ASP A 83 6.61 -10.80 18.01
CA ASP A 83 6.16 -9.40 18.07
C ASP A 83 5.00 -9.10 17.13
N PHE A 84 4.70 -10.00 16.17
CA PHE A 84 3.58 -9.83 15.28
C PHE A 84 2.24 -10.20 15.91
N ILE A 85 1.41 -9.21 16.07
CA ILE A 85 0.04 -9.41 16.55
C ILE A 85 -0.90 -9.50 15.35
N GLN A 86 -1.51 -10.67 15.14
CA GLN A 86 -2.58 -10.82 14.16
C GLN A 86 -3.86 -10.17 14.65
N ARG A 87 -4.37 -9.20 13.88
CA ARG A 87 -5.65 -8.55 14.16
C ARG A 87 -6.56 -8.63 12.94
N PRO A 88 -7.84 -8.98 13.11
CA PRO A 88 -8.79 -8.93 12.02
C PRO A 88 -8.93 -7.50 11.51
N ARG A 89 -8.87 -7.35 10.20
CA ARG A 89 -9.02 -6.04 9.57
C ARG A 89 -10.50 -5.76 9.33
N MET A 90 -10.97 -4.62 9.82
CA MET A 90 -12.26 -4.05 9.44
C MET A 90 -11.99 -2.73 8.71
N SER A 91 -12.15 -2.72 7.39
CA SER A 91 -12.11 -1.49 6.59
C SER A 91 -13.51 -1.17 6.10
N ARG A 92 -13.87 0.11 6.11
CA ARG A 92 -15.16 0.58 5.62
C ARG A 92 -14.97 1.84 4.78
N ILE A 93 -15.82 1.99 3.77
CA ILE A 93 -15.92 3.22 2.99
C ILE A 93 -17.08 4.02 3.58
N TYR A 94 -16.83 5.28 3.94
CA TYR A 94 -17.87 6.21 4.35
C TYR A 94 -18.25 7.08 3.15
N TYR A 95 -19.53 7.03 2.77
CA TYR A 95 -20.05 7.81 1.65
C TYR A 95 -21.50 8.25 1.92
N GLU A 96 -21.76 9.55 1.84
CA GLU A 96 -23.08 10.17 2.05
C GLU A 96 -23.82 9.68 3.32
N GLY A 97 -23.13 9.72 4.47
CA GLY A 97 -23.73 9.35 5.75
C GLY A 97 -23.86 7.85 6.02
N LYS A 98 -23.40 7.00 5.10
CA LYS A 98 -23.48 5.54 5.22
C LYS A 98 -22.13 4.86 5.12
N PHE A 99 -22.01 3.73 5.82
CA PHE A 99 -20.84 2.87 5.74
C PHE A 99 -21.05 1.72 4.76
N TYR A 100 -20.03 1.45 3.97
CA TYR A 100 -19.98 0.34 3.02
C TYR A 100 -18.81 -0.57 3.37
N SER A 101 -18.98 -1.87 3.21
CA SER A 101 -17.90 -2.84 3.42
C SER A 101 -16.76 -2.66 2.43
N TYR A 102 -15.53 -2.92 2.87
CA TYR A 102 -14.37 -3.00 2.00
C TYR A 102 -13.73 -4.40 2.14
N PRO A 103 -13.61 -5.17 1.06
CA PRO A 103 -14.07 -4.91 -0.32
C PRO A 103 -15.57 -4.68 -0.43
N LEU A 104 -15.99 -3.93 -1.47
CA LEU A 104 -17.40 -3.61 -1.71
C LEU A 104 -18.23 -4.88 -1.91
N ARG A 105 -19.32 -4.99 -1.16
CA ARG A 105 -20.32 -6.04 -1.35
C ARG A 105 -21.47 -5.50 -2.21
N ALA A 106 -21.70 -6.14 -3.37
CA ALA A 106 -22.64 -5.62 -4.37
C ALA A 106 -24.04 -5.34 -3.81
N PHE A 107 -24.63 -6.31 -3.11
CA PHE A 107 -25.98 -6.16 -2.52
C PHE A 107 -26.07 -5.07 -1.47
N GLU A 108 -25.06 -4.99 -0.57
CA GLU A 108 -24.99 -3.94 0.45
C GLU A 108 -24.86 -2.56 -0.19
N ALA A 109 -23.98 -2.44 -1.21
CA ALA A 109 -23.77 -1.19 -1.93
C ALA A 109 -25.06 -0.73 -2.63
N LEU A 110 -25.73 -1.62 -3.34
CA LEU A 110 -27.00 -1.31 -4.01
C LEU A 110 -28.10 -0.92 -3.03
N PHE A 111 -28.23 -1.65 -1.91
CA PHE A 111 -29.22 -1.32 -0.89
C PHE A 111 -28.95 0.07 -0.27
N ASN A 112 -27.71 0.35 0.09
CA ASN A 112 -27.32 1.62 0.70
C ASN A 112 -27.41 2.82 -0.23
N LEU A 113 -27.18 2.65 -1.55
CA LEU A 113 -27.32 3.70 -2.55
C LEU A 113 -28.78 4.10 -2.84
N GLY A 114 -29.73 3.21 -2.49
CA GLY A 114 -31.16 3.40 -2.79
C GLY A 114 -31.53 3.07 -4.23
N ILE A 115 -32.83 2.95 -4.50
CA ILE A 115 -33.37 2.37 -5.74
C ILE A 115 -32.88 3.11 -6.97
N VAL A 116 -33.00 4.44 -7.01
CA VAL A 116 -32.66 5.25 -8.22
C VAL A 116 -31.20 5.12 -8.58
N ARG A 117 -30.29 5.25 -7.61
CA ARG A 117 -28.84 5.13 -7.89
C ARG A 117 -28.43 3.71 -8.22
N SER A 118 -29.06 2.74 -7.59
CA SER A 118 -28.80 1.32 -7.85
C SER A 118 -29.21 0.93 -9.26
N THR A 119 -30.36 1.38 -9.75
CA THR A 119 -30.78 1.14 -11.15
C THR A 119 -29.83 1.80 -12.14
N LEU A 120 -29.36 3.01 -11.87
CA LEU A 120 -28.34 3.69 -12.70
C LEU A 120 -27.00 2.96 -12.68
N CYS A 121 -26.57 2.44 -11.54
CA CYS A 121 -25.35 1.63 -11.43
C CYS A 121 -25.48 0.33 -12.23
N MET A 122 -26.62 -0.37 -12.13
CA MET A 122 -26.88 -1.59 -12.86
C MET A 122 -26.95 -1.35 -14.37
N ALA A 123 -27.64 -0.31 -14.82
CA ALA A 123 -27.68 0.06 -16.25
C ALA A 123 -26.27 0.38 -16.79
N SER A 124 -25.48 1.13 -16.00
CA SER A 124 -24.10 1.45 -16.36
C SER A 124 -23.19 0.20 -16.39
N TYR A 125 -23.40 -0.73 -15.48
CA TYR A 125 -22.68 -2.01 -15.47
C TYR A 125 -23.03 -2.87 -16.69
N VAL A 126 -24.32 -3.05 -16.99
CA VAL A 126 -24.77 -3.80 -18.16
C VAL A 126 -24.23 -3.17 -19.46
N LYS A 127 -24.27 -1.84 -19.57
CA LYS A 127 -23.68 -1.13 -20.72
C LYS A 127 -22.19 -1.42 -20.86
N ALA A 128 -21.42 -1.36 -19.76
CA ALA A 128 -19.98 -1.63 -19.78
C ALA A 128 -19.68 -3.09 -20.18
N LYS A 129 -20.49 -4.05 -19.74
CA LYS A 129 -20.34 -5.47 -20.13
C LYS A 129 -20.75 -5.75 -21.58
N ALA A 130 -21.79 -5.07 -22.08
CA ALA A 130 -22.23 -5.21 -23.46
C ALA A 130 -21.28 -4.52 -24.47
N PHE A 131 -20.68 -3.40 -24.05
CA PHE A 131 -19.81 -2.58 -24.89
C PHE A 131 -18.51 -2.25 -24.15
N PRO A 132 -17.65 -3.24 -23.86
CA PRO A 132 -16.41 -2.99 -23.14
C PRO A 132 -15.41 -2.20 -23.97
N ASN A 133 -14.64 -1.33 -23.32
CA ASN A 133 -13.48 -0.73 -23.95
C ASN A 133 -12.43 -1.80 -24.23
N LYS A 134 -12.17 -2.07 -25.51
CA LYS A 134 -11.19 -3.08 -25.94
C LYS A 134 -9.74 -2.61 -25.78
N LYS A 135 -9.53 -1.29 -25.66
CA LYS A 135 -8.20 -0.70 -25.48
C LYS A 135 -8.04 -0.22 -24.04
N VAL A 136 -7.89 -1.17 -23.12
CA VAL A 136 -7.68 -0.87 -21.71
C VAL A 136 -6.25 -0.37 -21.52
N ARG A 137 -6.07 0.90 -21.22
CA ARG A 137 -4.78 1.55 -20.99
C ARG A 137 -4.64 2.12 -19.59
N SER A 138 -5.76 2.57 -19.02
CA SER A 138 -5.78 3.26 -17.74
C SER A 138 -6.51 2.47 -16.66
N PHE A 139 -6.24 2.81 -15.41
CA PHE A 139 -7.00 2.35 -14.25
C PHE A 139 -8.51 2.62 -14.42
N GLN A 140 -8.86 3.79 -14.97
CA GLN A 140 -10.25 4.14 -15.27
C GLN A 140 -10.87 3.16 -16.27
N ASP A 141 -10.20 2.89 -17.40
CA ASP A 141 -10.71 1.95 -18.41
C ASP A 141 -10.98 0.57 -17.80
N TRP A 142 -10.01 0.07 -17.05
CA TRP A 142 -10.12 -1.24 -16.39
C TRP A 142 -11.29 -1.27 -15.41
N THR A 143 -11.37 -0.29 -14.51
CA THR A 143 -12.39 -0.24 -13.47
C THR A 143 -13.79 -0.03 -14.05
N VAL A 144 -13.93 0.81 -15.08
CA VAL A 144 -15.20 1.03 -15.79
C VAL A 144 -15.67 -0.25 -16.49
N ASN A 145 -14.77 -1.00 -17.13
CA ASN A 145 -15.11 -2.29 -17.73
C ASN A 145 -15.57 -3.32 -16.70
N GLN A 146 -15.02 -3.27 -15.47
CA GLN A 146 -15.39 -4.20 -14.42
C GLN A 146 -16.71 -3.84 -13.73
N PHE A 147 -16.93 -2.57 -13.42
CA PHE A 147 -17.99 -2.13 -12.50
C PHE A 147 -18.98 -1.15 -13.12
N GLY A 148 -18.73 -0.67 -14.33
CA GLY A 148 -19.49 0.40 -14.97
C GLY A 148 -19.09 1.79 -14.48
N HIS A 149 -19.27 2.78 -15.34
CA HIS A 149 -18.86 4.17 -15.08
C HIS A 149 -19.51 4.77 -13.82
N LYS A 150 -20.78 4.43 -13.56
CA LYS A 150 -21.50 5.02 -12.42
C LYS A 150 -20.92 4.58 -11.08
N LEU A 151 -20.61 3.29 -10.92
CA LEU A 151 -20.00 2.78 -9.70
C LEU A 151 -18.55 3.26 -9.56
N PHE A 152 -17.80 3.31 -10.66
CA PHE A 152 -16.47 3.89 -10.71
C PHE A 152 -16.47 5.33 -10.17
N SER A 153 -17.37 6.18 -10.66
CA SER A 153 -17.42 7.59 -10.25
C SER A 153 -17.78 7.79 -8.77
N ILE A 154 -18.56 6.88 -8.18
CA ILE A 154 -18.97 6.97 -6.77
C ILE A 154 -17.88 6.51 -5.82
N PHE A 155 -17.27 5.35 -6.05
CA PHE A 155 -16.42 4.70 -5.05
C PHE A 155 -14.93 4.71 -5.38
N PHE A 156 -14.55 4.80 -6.67
CA PHE A 156 -13.16 4.65 -7.05
C PHE A 156 -12.49 5.96 -7.43
N LYS A 157 -13.13 6.76 -8.27
CA LYS A 157 -12.50 7.95 -8.87
C LYS A 157 -11.92 8.90 -7.82
N THR A 158 -12.77 9.51 -7.01
CA THR A 158 -12.35 10.56 -6.07
C THR A 158 -11.34 10.05 -5.04
N TYR A 159 -11.54 8.84 -4.53
CA TYR A 159 -10.61 8.24 -3.58
C TYR A 159 -9.24 7.99 -4.21
N THR A 160 -9.21 7.36 -5.38
CA THR A 160 -7.96 7.01 -6.06
C THR A 160 -7.19 8.26 -6.46
N GLU A 161 -7.86 9.25 -7.08
CA GLU A 161 -7.23 10.51 -7.46
C GLU A 161 -6.69 11.28 -6.26
N LYS A 162 -7.39 11.26 -5.12
CA LYS A 162 -6.91 11.89 -3.88
C LYS A 162 -5.69 11.19 -3.29
N VAL A 163 -5.65 9.87 -3.32
CA VAL A 163 -4.54 9.08 -2.75
C VAL A 163 -3.28 9.19 -3.60
N TRP A 164 -3.43 9.15 -4.92
CA TRP A 164 -2.30 9.12 -5.84
C TRP A 164 -1.90 10.50 -6.38
N GLY A 165 -2.74 11.51 -6.18
CA GLY A 165 -2.47 12.88 -6.63
C GLY A 165 -2.47 13.05 -8.14
N MET A 166 -3.10 12.10 -8.88
CA MET A 166 -3.16 12.12 -10.34
C MET A 166 -4.51 11.58 -10.84
N PRO A 167 -4.96 11.97 -12.06
CA PRO A 167 -6.19 11.48 -12.66
C PRO A 167 -6.18 9.97 -12.92
N CYS A 168 -7.34 9.31 -12.78
CA CYS A 168 -7.46 7.87 -12.98
C CYS A 168 -7.24 7.41 -14.44
N ASP A 169 -7.39 8.29 -15.41
CA ASP A 169 -7.12 8.03 -16.83
C ASP A 169 -5.63 8.12 -17.19
N GLU A 170 -4.81 8.74 -16.34
CA GLU A 170 -3.36 8.78 -16.48
C GLU A 170 -2.64 7.61 -15.77
N MET A 171 -3.32 6.92 -14.86
CA MET A 171 -2.77 5.75 -14.13
C MET A 171 -2.79 4.51 -15.03
N SER A 172 -1.70 3.72 -15.03
CA SER A 172 -1.66 2.45 -15.78
C SER A 172 -2.75 1.46 -15.31
N ALA A 173 -3.32 0.73 -16.26
CA ALA A 173 -4.24 -0.37 -15.99
C ALA A 173 -3.57 -1.51 -15.20
N ASP A 174 -2.26 -1.71 -15.36
CA ASP A 174 -1.49 -2.77 -14.68
C ASP A 174 -1.53 -2.63 -13.16
N TRP A 175 -1.74 -1.41 -12.68
CA TRP A 175 -1.89 -1.17 -11.25
C TRP A 175 -3.19 -1.77 -10.67
N ALA A 176 -4.20 -1.98 -11.50
CA ALA A 176 -5.50 -2.51 -11.07
C ALA A 176 -5.68 -4.01 -11.33
N ALA A 177 -4.81 -4.60 -12.16
CA ALA A 177 -4.91 -5.98 -12.63
C ALA A 177 -4.43 -7.05 -11.63
#